data_25c9acb739462eb8ba5911fe2b2993db
#
_entry.id   25c9acb739462eb8ba5911fe2b2993db
#
_cell.length_a   1.000
_cell.length_b   1.000
_cell.length_c   1.000
_cell.angle_alpha   90.00
_cell.angle_beta   90.00
_cell.angle_gamma   90.00
#
_symmetry.space_group_name_H-M   'P 1'
#
loop_
_entity.id
_entity.type
_entity.pdbx_description
1 polymer ?
#
loop_
_entity_poly.entity_id
_entity_poly.type
_entity_poly.pdbx_seq_one_letter_code
_entity_poly.pdbx_strand_id
1 'polypeptide(L)'
;MKAFFKTILASTIGVIVGLTFMGIIGLLALVGLVAGLTSTPTYVPSNNTVLRIDLNGTIADNPAEDPLALLWKEDETTLSLKEILKAIKVAGEDPRINGIYLRAGNLDGGSASLQSIRRALEAFKESGKFVVAYGDNYTQGCYYLCSVADRLFLNPQGMVMLNGLSSQTMFFTGLMEKLGVEMEVFKVGSYKGAVEPFLLKKLSDENREQIQSYISTIWGHLVEGIASSRRMSTDAVEQFANEGLAFAGAQKAIDMGLIDEQKYQPEVDRFIREQTGQENKQSYASVSEVASLDTPKGSGPKIALLYAEGEIVPRQSVSGYDLSQVITERLADQLIELKEDKEIKAVVLRINSPGGSFQVADQIWRQVEELKKEKPIVISMGDAAASGGYYIACAANRIIAESNTLTGSIGVFSLLTRLADKLGIGSDVVKTNPYADLGNSMRPMSADERALLQHQTEYAYRTFLSRCADGRSMTTEQVDRVAQGRVWTGSQAVDLGLVDDLGGLQQAISDAAELAQLDHYQIKEITTNKSLFEELFATTGPTIKANLLRSFLGDDFIYYQTLQQMRVNSGIQARLPYDIRPL
;
A
#
# COMPACT_ATOMS: atom_id res chain seq x y z
N MET A 1 56.95 14.18 35.51
CA MET A 1 56.11 13.14 34.84
C MET A 1 54.74 12.94 35.50
N LYS A 2 54.64 12.62 36.79
CA LYS A 2 53.31 12.35 37.43
C LYS A 2 52.33 13.56 37.35
N ALA A 3 52.77 14.80 37.48
CA ALA A 3 51.93 15.98 37.39
C ALA A 3 51.42 16.20 35.94
N PHE A 4 52.28 16.01 34.94
CA PHE A 4 51.93 16.09 33.51
C PHE A 4 50.82 15.10 33.11
N PHE A 5 50.96 13.83 33.52
CA PHE A 5 49.89 12.82 33.25
C PHE A 5 48.57 13.12 33.98
N LYS A 6 48.62 13.66 35.21
CA LYS A 6 47.41 14.12 35.91
C LYS A 6 46.69 15.24 35.17
N THR A 7 47.42 16.22 34.63
CA THR A 7 46.83 17.33 33.88
C THR A 7 46.21 16.83 32.57
N ILE A 8 46.88 15.96 31.81
CA ILE A 8 46.32 15.36 30.60
C ILE A 8 45.04 14.61 30.92
N LEU A 9 45.06 13.72 31.95
CA LEU A 9 43.89 12.93 32.32
C LEU A 9 42.72 13.84 32.72
N ALA A 10 42.97 14.89 33.53
CA ALA A 10 41.95 15.84 33.94
C ALA A 10 41.33 16.62 32.74
N SER A 11 42.21 17.07 31.78
CA SER A 11 41.75 17.76 30.58
C SER A 11 40.94 16.82 29.69
N THR A 12 41.35 15.57 29.48
CA THR A 12 40.63 14.59 28.66
C THR A 12 39.26 14.28 29.27
N ILE A 13 39.20 14.07 30.61
CA ILE A 13 37.92 13.87 31.31
C ILE A 13 37.05 15.11 31.17
N GLY A 14 37.58 16.31 31.33
CA GLY A 14 36.86 17.57 31.17
C GLY A 14 36.27 17.75 29.76
N VAL A 15 37.03 17.42 28.73
CA VAL A 15 36.55 17.43 27.33
C VAL A 15 35.46 16.40 27.09
N ILE A 16 35.62 15.16 27.57
CA ILE A 16 34.60 14.11 27.43
C ILE A 16 33.30 14.53 28.14
N VAL A 17 33.38 15.01 29.38
CA VAL A 17 32.22 15.49 30.15
C VAL A 17 31.57 16.67 29.45
N GLY A 18 32.35 17.62 28.94
CA GLY A 18 31.82 18.78 28.20
C GLY A 18 31.11 18.39 26.91
N LEU A 19 31.70 17.47 26.11
CA LEU A 19 31.06 16.95 24.89
C LEU A 19 29.80 16.15 25.19
N THR A 20 29.82 15.33 26.25
CA THR A 20 28.62 14.58 26.68
C THR A 20 27.49 15.52 27.13
N PHE A 21 27.83 16.55 27.91
CA PHE A 21 26.87 17.57 28.38
C PHE A 21 26.28 18.38 27.21
N MET A 22 27.13 18.80 26.26
CA MET A 22 26.70 19.49 25.06
C MET A 22 25.83 18.59 24.15
N GLY A 23 26.16 17.29 24.06
CA GLY A 23 25.35 16.29 23.37
C GLY A 23 23.98 16.12 23.99
N ILE A 24 23.89 16.07 25.33
CA ILE A 24 22.61 15.99 26.05
C ILE A 24 21.77 17.26 25.85
N ILE A 25 22.37 18.45 25.91
CA ILE A 25 21.65 19.70 25.66
C ILE A 25 21.16 19.75 24.19
N GLY A 26 21.99 19.35 23.24
CA GLY A 26 21.61 19.26 21.83
C GLY A 26 20.44 18.29 21.62
N LEU A 27 20.47 17.13 22.28
CA LEU A 27 19.39 16.14 22.23
C LEU A 27 18.10 16.69 22.85
N LEU A 28 18.17 17.34 24.01
CA LEU A 28 17.00 17.96 24.65
C LEU A 28 16.42 19.11 23.83
N ALA A 29 17.28 19.90 23.18
CA ALA A 29 16.84 20.95 22.25
C ALA A 29 16.17 20.36 21.02
N LEU A 30 16.70 19.26 20.47
CA LEU A 30 16.09 18.54 19.35
C LEU A 30 14.74 17.93 19.72
N VAL A 31 14.67 17.27 20.89
CA VAL A 31 13.40 16.73 21.43
C VAL A 31 12.38 17.83 21.67
N GLY A 32 12.81 18.98 22.23
CA GLY A 32 11.95 20.15 22.44
C GLY A 32 11.45 20.77 21.12
N LEU A 33 12.31 20.80 20.10
CA LEU A 33 11.97 21.27 18.76
C LEU A 33 10.96 20.33 18.09
N VAL A 34 11.20 19.02 18.11
CA VAL A 34 10.28 18.00 17.58
C VAL A 34 8.95 18.02 18.33
N ALA A 35 8.95 18.07 19.67
CA ALA A 35 7.72 18.18 20.46
C ALA A 35 6.96 19.49 20.18
N GLY A 36 7.66 20.58 19.90
CA GLY A 36 7.06 21.84 19.48
C GLY A 36 6.44 21.80 18.09
N LEU A 37 7.05 21.07 17.17
CA LEU A 37 6.55 20.88 15.79
C LEU A 37 5.38 19.88 15.74
N THR A 38 5.34 18.90 16.63
CA THR A 38 4.27 17.89 16.71
C THR A 38 3.10 18.30 17.59
N SER A 39 3.23 19.38 18.41
CA SER A 39 2.12 19.94 19.17
C SER A 39 1.18 20.72 18.24
N THR A 40 0.29 20.04 17.55
CA THR A 40 -0.81 20.70 16.81
C THR A 40 -1.78 21.31 17.83
N PRO A 41 -2.08 22.62 17.75
CA PRO A 41 -3.15 23.20 18.56
C PRO A 41 -4.45 22.46 18.23
N THR A 42 -5.26 22.18 19.25
CA THR A 42 -6.57 21.55 19.06
C THR A 42 -7.38 22.38 18.07
N TYR A 43 -7.57 21.86 16.87
CA TYR A 43 -8.37 22.53 15.85
C TYR A 43 -9.83 22.59 16.27
N VAL A 44 -10.46 23.75 16.12
CA VAL A 44 -11.90 23.94 16.36
C VAL A 44 -12.50 24.57 15.10
N PRO A 45 -13.35 23.84 14.36
CA PRO A 45 -13.96 24.40 13.16
C PRO A 45 -14.86 25.60 13.50
N SER A 46 -14.77 26.63 12.68
CA SER A 46 -15.75 27.70 12.67
C SER A 46 -17.06 27.25 12.01
N ASN A 47 -18.16 27.94 12.26
CA ASN A 47 -19.40 27.67 11.55
C ASN A 47 -19.20 27.90 10.02
N ASN A 48 -19.86 27.10 9.23
CA ASN A 48 -19.78 27.14 7.77
C ASN A 48 -18.39 26.80 7.19
N THR A 49 -17.61 25.99 7.92
CA THR A 49 -16.34 25.43 7.43
C THR A 49 -16.60 24.42 6.30
N VAL A 50 -15.69 24.35 5.34
CA VAL A 50 -15.69 23.34 4.26
C VAL A 50 -14.43 22.49 4.39
N LEU A 51 -14.60 21.17 4.43
CA LEU A 51 -13.47 20.25 4.35
C LEU A 51 -12.87 20.32 2.95
N ARG A 52 -11.59 20.71 2.84
CA ARG A 52 -10.86 20.67 1.58
C ARG A 52 -9.98 19.43 1.51
N ILE A 53 -10.18 18.64 0.46
CA ILE A 53 -9.35 17.47 0.17
C ILE A 53 -8.56 17.77 -1.11
N ASP A 54 -7.26 18.00 -0.95
CA ASP A 54 -6.34 18.18 -2.07
C ASP A 54 -5.91 16.78 -2.56
N LEU A 55 -6.39 16.35 -3.72
CA LEU A 55 -6.14 15.05 -4.34
C LEU A 55 -4.82 15.11 -5.11
N ASN A 56 -3.70 15.25 -4.40
CA ASN A 56 -2.37 15.39 -4.99
C ASN A 56 -1.34 14.64 -4.13
N GLY A 57 -0.61 13.70 -4.74
CA GLY A 57 0.35 12.84 -4.06
C GLY A 57 -0.02 11.36 -4.12
N THR A 58 0.68 10.53 -3.36
CA THR A 58 0.48 9.07 -3.32
C THR A 58 -0.38 8.68 -2.12
N ILE A 59 -1.39 7.83 -2.34
CA ILE A 59 -2.23 7.30 -1.25
C ILE A 59 -1.56 6.08 -0.62
N ALA A 60 -1.40 6.09 0.70
CA ALA A 60 -1.00 4.94 1.51
C ALA A 60 -2.05 4.68 2.60
N ASP A 61 -2.20 3.44 3.04
CA ASP A 61 -3.21 3.08 4.06
C ASP A 61 -2.97 3.83 5.37
N ASN A 62 -1.75 3.74 5.90
CA ASN A 62 -1.34 4.38 7.15
C ASN A 62 0.15 4.77 7.09
N PRO A 63 0.49 5.84 6.36
CA PRO A 63 1.87 6.28 6.23
C PRO A 63 2.48 6.59 7.59
N ALA A 64 3.76 6.23 7.78
CA ALA A 64 4.49 6.61 8.97
C ALA A 64 4.64 8.14 9.01
N GLU A 65 4.34 8.74 10.15
CA GLU A 65 4.71 10.13 10.40
C GLU A 65 6.23 10.20 10.57
N ASP A 66 6.94 10.74 9.59
CA ASP A 66 8.36 11.08 9.72
C ASP A 66 8.50 12.51 10.24
N PRO A 67 8.83 12.70 11.53
CA PRO A 67 9.01 14.04 12.10
C PRO A 67 10.15 14.83 11.43
N LEU A 68 11.06 14.15 10.74
CA LEU A 68 12.18 14.75 10.05
C LEU A 68 11.86 15.13 8.60
N ALA A 69 10.82 14.54 8.00
CA ALA A 69 10.35 14.90 6.65
C ALA A 69 9.98 16.39 6.55
N LEU A 70 9.48 16.98 7.64
CA LEU A 70 9.19 18.42 7.76
C LEU A 70 10.44 19.30 7.60
N LEU A 71 11.63 18.77 7.90
CA LEU A 71 12.89 19.50 7.79
C LEU A 71 13.50 19.43 6.40
N TRP A 72 13.18 18.42 5.59
CA TRP A 72 13.81 18.13 4.31
C TRP A 72 12.96 18.55 3.10
N LYS A 73 11.73 19.09 3.29
CA LYS A 73 10.80 19.49 2.21
C LYS A 73 10.85 18.51 1.03
N GLU A 74 10.48 17.27 1.26
CA GLU A 74 10.25 16.36 0.14
C GLU A 74 8.95 16.79 -0.56
N ASP A 75 9.02 17.04 -1.87
CA ASP A 75 7.90 17.51 -2.69
C ASP A 75 6.81 16.43 -2.89
N GLU A 76 7.06 15.19 -2.52
CA GLU A 76 6.10 14.09 -2.62
C GLU A 76 5.22 14.03 -1.35
N THR A 77 4.01 14.54 -1.45
CA THR A 77 3.02 14.43 -0.37
C THR A 77 2.41 13.02 -0.37
N THR A 78 2.55 12.31 0.77
CA THR A 78 1.81 11.06 1.00
C THR A 78 0.48 11.36 1.67
N LEU A 79 -0.61 10.88 1.09
CA LEU A 79 -1.96 11.04 1.61
C LEU A 79 -2.36 9.79 2.41
N SER A 80 -2.78 9.98 3.65
CA SER A 80 -3.26 8.88 4.48
C SER A 80 -4.71 8.54 4.13
N LEU A 81 -4.95 7.34 3.59
CA LEU A 81 -6.29 6.83 3.31
C LEU A 81 -7.14 6.83 4.59
N LYS A 82 -6.57 6.39 5.70
CA LYS A 82 -7.21 6.39 7.01
C LYS A 82 -7.70 7.78 7.41
N GLU A 83 -6.85 8.80 7.29
CA GLU A 83 -7.23 10.17 7.66
C GLU A 83 -8.28 10.75 6.73
N ILE A 84 -8.18 10.49 5.42
CA ILE A 84 -9.20 10.92 4.44
C ILE A 84 -10.56 10.33 4.81
N LEU A 85 -10.64 9.02 5.03
CA LEU A 85 -11.90 8.34 5.38
C LEU A 85 -12.47 8.85 6.70
N LYS A 86 -11.61 9.07 7.69
CA LYS A 86 -11.98 9.63 8.99
C LYS A 86 -12.49 11.06 8.87
N ALA A 87 -11.78 11.92 8.12
CA ALA A 87 -12.19 13.30 7.89
C ALA A 87 -13.54 13.41 7.17
N ILE A 88 -13.79 12.58 6.15
CA ILE A 88 -15.06 12.54 5.44
C ILE A 88 -16.20 12.15 6.40
N LYS A 89 -16.01 11.13 7.24
CA LYS A 89 -16.99 10.71 8.24
C LYS A 89 -17.30 11.82 9.22
N VAL A 90 -16.27 12.40 9.84
CA VAL A 90 -16.43 13.51 10.82
C VAL A 90 -17.10 14.71 10.18
N ALA A 91 -16.73 15.07 8.94
CA ALA A 91 -17.38 16.16 8.21
C ALA A 91 -18.88 15.91 7.99
N GLY A 92 -19.29 14.67 7.80
CA GLY A 92 -20.71 14.29 7.72
C GLY A 92 -21.46 14.52 9.03
N GLU A 93 -20.83 14.20 10.16
CA GLU A 93 -21.42 14.23 11.50
C GLU A 93 -21.36 15.62 12.16
N ASP A 94 -20.32 16.44 11.89
CA ASP A 94 -20.13 17.75 12.55
C ASP A 94 -20.99 18.85 11.89
N PRO A 95 -21.96 19.47 12.63
CA PRO A 95 -22.85 20.47 12.06
C PRO A 95 -22.15 21.78 11.65
N ARG A 96 -20.92 22.02 12.08
CA ARG A 96 -20.13 23.21 11.71
C ARG A 96 -19.50 23.08 10.32
N ILE A 97 -19.43 21.86 9.78
CA ILE A 97 -18.89 21.58 8.44
C ILE A 97 -20.05 21.45 7.47
N ASN A 98 -20.10 22.31 6.45
CA ASN A 98 -21.24 22.42 5.53
C ASN A 98 -21.08 21.60 4.25
N GLY A 99 -19.85 21.21 3.88
CA GLY A 99 -19.60 20.49 2.65
C GLY A 99 -18.16 20.08 2.49
N ILE A 100 -17.89 19.39 1.39
CA ILE A 100 -16.55 18.97 0.96
C ILE A 100 -16.18 19.68 -0.35
N TYR A 101 -14.95 20.15 -0.44
CA TYR A 101 -14.32 20.66 -1.64
C TYR A 101 -13.18 19.73 -2.07
N LEU A 102 -13.37 19.00 -3.17
CA LEU A 102 -12.37 18.16 -3.80
C LEU A 102 -11.56 18.98 -4.80
N ARG A 103 -10.27 19.10 -4.57
CA ARG A 103 -9.36 19.77 -5.49
C ARG A 103 -8.50 18.74 -6.19
N ALA A 104 -8.71 18.58 -7.50
CA ALA A 104 -7.95 17.61 -8.29
C ALA A 104 -6.50 18.06 -8.51
N GLY A 105 -5.60 17.10 -8.46
CA GLY A 105 -4.17 17.23 -8.74
C GLY A 105 -3.63 15.94 -9.36
N ASN A 106 -2.35 15.69 -9.19
CA ASN A 106 -1.72 14.42 -9.57
C ASN A 106 -1.87 13.43 -8.41
N LEU A 107 -2.90 12.59 -8.48
CA LEU A 107 -3.18 11.56 -7.49
C LEU A 107 -2.67 10.21 -8.00
N ASP A 108 -1.79 9.58 -7.24
CA ASP A 108 -1.39 8.19 -7.41
C ASP A 108 -2.01 7.36 -6.27
N GLY A 109 -2.86 6.42 -6.61
CA GLY A 109 -3.55 5.59 -5.62
C GLY A 109 -4.09 4.31 -6.23
N GLY A 110 -4.08 3.24 -5.46
CA GLY A 110 -4.62 1.96 -5.88
C GLY A 110 -6.14 2.02 -6.10
N SER A 111 -6.63 1.19 -6.99
CA SER A 111 -8.05 1.20 -7.40
C SER A 111 -9.01 0.87 -6.25
N ALA A 112 -8.61 0.06 -5.29
CA ALA A 112 -9.42 -0.25 -4.11
C ALA A 112 -9.42 0.91 -3.10
N SER A 113 -8.29 1.61 -2.93
CA SER A 113 -8.20 2.82 -2.12
C SER A 113 -9.08 3.93 -2.67
N LEU A 114 -9.07 4.16 -3.99
CA LEU A 114 -9.98 5.10 -4.65
C LEU A 114 -11.45 4.70 -4.45
N GLN A 115 -11.76 3.41 -4.53
CA GLN A 115 -13.11 2.90 -4.29
C GLN A 115 -13.59 3.15 -2.84
N SER A 116 -12.69 2.96 -1.85
CA SER A 116 -12.98 3.26 -0.45
C SER A 116 -13.30 4.76 -0.24
N ILE A 117 -12.50 5.67 -0.83
CA ILE A 117 -12.74 7.12 -0.72
C ILE A 117 -14.05 7.50 -1.40
N ARG A 118 -14.29 6.97 -2.61
CA ARG A 118 -15.53 7.22 -3.34
C ARG A 118 -16.76 6.82 -2.54
N ARG A 119 -16.78 5.60 -1.98
CA ARG A 119 -17.89 5.13 -1.12
C ARG A 119 -18.09 6.03 0.10
N ALA A 120 -17.01 6.52 0.72
CA ALA A 120 -17.12 7.45 1.83
C ALA A 120 -17.73 8.80 1.40
N LEU A 121 -17.39 9.30 0.20
CA LEU A 121 -18.00 10.51 -0.38
C LEU A 121 -19.48 10.30 -0.71
N GLU A 122 -19.86 9.13 -1.24
CA GLU A 122 -21.25 8.78 -1.50
C GLU A 122 -22.06 8.73 -0.21
N ALA A 123 -21.54 8.09 0.84
CA ALA A 123 -22.17 8.08 2.17
C ALA A 123 -22.24 9.48 2.80
N PHE A 124 -21.22 10.32 2.62
CA PHE A 124 -21.24 11.71 3.06
C PHE A 124 -22.43 12.49 2.48
N LYS A 125 -22.78 12.27 1.21
CA LYS A 125 -23.91 12.95 0.55
C LYS A 125 -25.26 12.63 1.21
N GLU A 126 -25.40 11.49 1.89
CA GLU A 126 -26.60 11.13 2.66
C GLU A 126 -26.85 12.12 3.83
N SER A 127 -25.81 12.82 4.29
CA SER A 127 -25.95 13.90 5.29
C SER A 127 -26.68 15.15 4.77
N GLY A 128 -26.93 15.25 3.45
CA GLY A 128 -27.53 16.42 2.80
C GLY A 128 -26.57 17.60 2.60
N LYS A 129 -25.28 17.44 2.92
CA LYS A 129 -24.24 18.44 2.71
C LYS A 129 -23.67 18.35 1.30
N PHE A 130 -23.18 19.48 0.76
CA PHE A 130 -22.72 19.54 -0.61
C PHE A 130 -21.31 18.96 -0.81
N VAL A 131 -21.06 18.44 -2.01
CA VAL A 131 -19.73 18.09 -2.51
C VAL A 131 -19.48 18.89 -3.80
N VAL A 132 -18.42 19.69 -3.80
CA VAL A 132 -17.96 20.46 -4.97
C VAL A 132 -16.59 19.97 -5.38
N ALA A 133 -16.33 19.85 -6.68
CA ALA A 133 -15.02 19.49 -7.20
C ALA A 133 -14.53 20.50 -8.23
N TYR A 134 -13.21 20.71 -8.24
CA TYR A 134 -12.51 21.53 -9.23
C TYR A 134 -11.18 20.91 -9.63
N GLY A 135 -10.86 20.97 -10.90
CA GLY A 135 -9.55 20.60 -11.43
C GLY A 135 -9.11 21.52 -12.57
N ASP A 136 -7.80 21.82 -12.62
CA ASP A 136 -7.21 22.36 -13.83
C ASP A 136 -7.17 21.29 -14.92
N ASN A 137 -6.91 20.06 -14.52
CA ASN A 137 -7.09 18.82 -15.29
C ASN A 137 -7.59 17.73 -14.33
N TYR A 138 -8.24 16.73 -14.89
CA TYR A 138 -8.61 15.53 -14.15
C TYR A 138 -7.85 14.33 -14.71
N THR A 139 -6.95 13.75 -13.92
CA THR A 139 -6.47 12.38 -14.16
C THR A 139 -7.62 11.40 -13.95
N GLN A 140 -7.54 10.20 -14.49
CA GLN A 140 -8.63 9.21 -14.42
C GLN A 140 -9.04 8.89 -12.99
N GLY A 141 -8.07 8.68 -12.08
CA GLY A 141 -8.34 8.42 -10.66
C GLY A 141 -9.00 9.62 -9.96
N CYS A 142 -8.49 10.85 -10.19
CA CYS A 142 -9.13 12.06 -9.68
C CYS A 142 -10.54 12.25 -10.23
N TYR A 143 -10.75 12.02 -11.53
CA TYR A 143 -12.08 12.13 -12.13
C TYR A 143 -13.06 11.12 -11.53
N TYR A 144 -12.63 9.88 -11.33
CA TYR A 144 -13.44 8.85 -10.68
C TYR A 144 -13.94 9.29 -9.30
N LEU A 145 -13.08 9.90 -8.49
CA LEU A 145 -13.48 10.45 -7.18
C LEU A 145 -14.36 11.69 -7.32
N CYS A 146 -13.96 12.64 -8.16
CA CYS A 146 -14.64 13.92 -8.29
C CYS A 146 -16.01 13.80 -8.99
N SER A 147 -16.24 12.75 -9.79
CA SER A 147 -17.52 12.50 -10.47
C SER A 147 -18.71 12.32 -9.52
N VAL A 148 -18.45 12.06 -8.21
CA VAL A 148 -19.48 12.01 -7.14
C VAL A 148 -20.02 13.39 -6.79
N ALA A 149 -19.29 14.47 -7.11
CA ALA A 149 -19.63 15.83 -6.71
C ALA A 149 -20.99 16.29 -7.24
N ASP A 150 -21.68 17.14 -6.47
CA ASP A 150 -22.93 17.77 -6.88
C ASP A 150 -22.71 18.82 -7.96
N ARG A 151 -21.52 19.46 -7.90
CA ARG A 151 -21.03 20.40 -8.91
C ARG A 151 -19.58 20.11 -9.23
N LEU A 152 -19.31 19.83 -10.48
CA LEU A 152 -18.00 19.45 -11.00
C LEU A 152 -17.51 20.48 -12.01
N PHE A 153 -16.48 21.23 -11.65
CA PHE A 153 -15.93 22.32 -12.43
C PHE A 153 -14.58 21.95 -13.04
N LEU A 154 -14.35 22.39 -14.29
CA LEU A 154 -13.10 22.22 -14.99
C LEU A 154 -12.57 23.59 -15.44
N ASN A 155 -11.25 23.77 -15.35
CA ASN A 155 -10.59 24.93 -15.96
C ASN A 155 -10.94 25.02 -17.47
N PRO A 156 -11.21 26.24 -18.04
CA PRO A 156 -11.53 26.36 -19.44
C PRO A 156 -10.51 25.80 -20.43
N GLN A 157 -9.24 25.69 -20.04
CA GLN A 157 -8.16 25.08 -20.83
C GLN A 157 -7.82 23.66 -20.37
N GLY A 158 -8.61 23.12 -19.43
CA GLY A 158 -8.38 21.81 -18.85
C GLY A 158 -8.94 20.66 -19.67
N MET A 159 -8.60 19.45 -19.25
CA MET A 159 -9.07 18.22 -19.88
C MET A 159 -9.43 17.15 -18.84
N VAL A 160 -10.30 16.23 -19.23
CA VAL A 160 -10.63 15.01 -18.47
C VAL A 160 -9.90 13.85 -19.13
N MET A 161 -8.86 13.35 -18.47
CA MET A 161 -8.05 12.23 -18.97
C MET A 161 -8.71 10.89 -18.62
N LEU A 162 -9.73 10.50 -19.35
CA LEU A 162 -10.44 9.25 -19.20
C LEU A 162 -10.17 8.39 -20.44
N ASN A 163 -9.13 7.53 -20.37
CA ASN A 163 -8.58 6.84 -21.54
C ASN A 163 -8.59 5.31 -21.40
N GLY A 164 -9.07 4.77 -20.26
CA GLY A 164 -9.02 3.35 -19.97
C GLY A 164 -7.77 2.94 -19.18
N LEU A 165 -7.60 1.63 -18.99
CA LEU A 165 -6.49 1.04 -18.25
C LEU A 165 -5.55 0.26 -19.18
N SER A 166 -4.26 0.38 -18.96
CA SER A 166 -3.24 -0.44 -19.62
C SER A 166 -2.28 -1.03 -18.61
N SER A 167 -1.73 -2.19 -18.95
CA SER A 167 -0.65 -2.81 -18.18
C SER A 167 0.53 -3.08 -19.10
N GLN A 168 1.69 -2.54 -18.74
CA GLN A 168 2.92 -2.73 -19.49
C GLN A 168 3.92 -3.53 -18.64
N THR A 169 4.40 -4.65 -19.19
CA THR A 169 5.43 -5.48 -18.57
C THR A 169 6.74 -5.35 -19.32
N MET A 170 7.81 -5.00 -18.64
CA MET A 170 9.17 -4.96 -19.21
C MET A 170 9.81 -6.33 -19.11
N PHE A 171 10.57 -6.73 -20.14
CA PHE A 171 11.27 -8.01 -20.21
C PHE A 171 12.78 -7.77 -20.28
N PHE A 172 13.53 -8.36 -19.36
CA PHE A 172 14.96 -8.11 -19.17
C PHE A 172 15.86 -9.19 -19.75
N THR A 173 15.30 -10.26 -20.35
CA THR A 173 16.08 -11.38 -20.92
C THR A 173 17.18 -10.93 -21.86
N GLY A 174 16.90 -10.00 -22.78
CA GLY A 174 17.90 -9.49 -23.71
C GLY A 174 19.02 -8.68 -23.06
N LEU A 175 18.72 -7.93 -22.01
CA LEU A 175 19.71 -7.22 -21.20
C LEU A 175 20.58 -8.20 -20.42
N MET A 176 19.96 -9.18 -19.79
CA MET A 176 20.63 -10.20 -19.00
C MET A 176 21.56 -11.06 -19.86
N GLU A 177 21.13 -11.47 -21.06
CA GLU A 177 21.95 -12.14 -22.05
C GLU A 177 23.22 -11.33 -22.41
N LYS A 178 23.10 -9.99 -22.55
CA LYS A 178 24.24 -9.10 -22.83
C LYS A 178 25.21 -8.99 -21.66
N LEU A 179 24.66 -8.95 -20.44
CA LEU A 179 25.45 -8.84 -19.19
C LEU A 179 26.03 -10.20 -18.75
N GLY A 180 25.69 -11.30 -19.40
CA GLY A 180 26.12 -12.63 -18.99
C GLY A 180 25.49 -13.09 -17.68
N VAL A 181 24.25 -12.64 -17.41
CA VAL A 181 23.44 -13.08 -16.26
C VAL A 181 22.38 -14.06 -16.74
N GLU A 182 22.29 -15.19 -16.10
CA GLU A 182 21.24 -16.19 -16.35
C GLU A 182 20.42 -16.39 -15.09
N MET A 183 19.11 -16.65 -15.27
CA MET A 183 18.19 -16.89 -14.18
C MET A 183 17.75 -18.35 -14.18
N GLU A 184 17.94 -19.00 -13.04
CA GLU A 184 17.41 -20.32 -12.75
C GLU A 184 16.09 -20.16 -12.01
N VAL A 185 15.00 -20.62 -12.61
CA VAL A 185 13.65 -20.44 -12.08
C VAL A 185 12.99 -21.77 -11.81
N PHE A 186 12.43 -21.88 -10.61
CA PHE A 186 11.58 -23.00 -10.18
C PHE A 186 10.22 -22.42 -9.81
N LYS A 187 9.16 -22.80 -10.48
CA LYS A 187 7.81 -22.27 -10.23
C LYS A 187 6.75 -23.36 -10.25
N VAL A 188 5.66 -23.10 -9.53
CA VAL A 188 4.42 -23.90 -9.61
C VAL A 188 3.25 -22.95 -9.86
N GLY A 189 2.41 -23.30 -10.82
CA GLY A 189 1.28 -22.52 -11.27
C GLY A 189 1.49 -21.86 -12.63
N SER A 190 0.56 -22.14 -13.57
CA SER A 190 0.63 -21.62 -14.95
C SER A 190 0.46 -20.11 -15.04
N TYR A 191 -0.29 -19.51 -14.11
CA TYR A 191 -0.51 -18.07 -14.01
C TYR A 191 0.52 -17.33 -13.14
N LYS A 192 1.52 -18.03 -12.54
CA LYS A 192 2.55 -17.36 -11.73
C LYS A 192 3.56 -16.63 -12.62
N GLY A 193 3.14 -15.45 -13.10
CA GLY A 193 3.87 -14.65 -14.09
C GLY A 193 5.02 -13.79 -13.54
N ALA A 194 5.24 -13.75 -12.21
CA ALA A 194 6.25 -12.90 -11.57
C ALA A 194 7.68 -13.08 -12.13
N VAL A 195 7.99 -14.25 -12.65
CA VAL A 195 9.32 -14.60 -13.19
C VAL A 195 9.45 -14.42 -14.71
N GLU A 196 8.34 -14.16 -15.41
CA GLU A 196 8.35 -14.04 -16.88
C GLU A 196 9.23 -12.90 -17.39
N PRO A 197 9.32 -11.73 -16.73
CA PRO A 197 10.22 -10.65 -17.12
C PRO A 197 11.69 -11.10 -17.29
N PHE A 198 12.10 -12.15 -16.59
CA PHE A 198 13.47 -12.66 -16.57
C PHE A 198 13.68 -13.87 -17.47
N LEU A 199 12.59 -14.50 -17.94
CA LEU A 199 12.64 -15.73 -18.74
C LEU A 199 12.15 -15.56 -20.18
N LEU A 200 11.20 -14.67 -20.38
CA LEU A 200 10.50 -14.52 -21.65
C LEU A 200 10.85 -13.15 -22.29
N LYS A 201 10.45 -12.97 -23.55
CA LYS A 201 10.53 -11.70 -24.28
C LYS A 201 9.15 -11.07 -24.51
N LYS A 202 8.09 -11.74 -24.07
CA LYS A 202 6.69 -11.28 -24.08
C LYS A 202 5.91 -12.07 -23.03
N LEU A 203 4.72 -11.59 -22.68
CA LEU A 203 3.81 -12.31 -21.79
C LEU A 203 3.42 -13.67 -22.35
N SER A 204 3.29 -14.67 -21.47
CA SER A 204 2.57 -15.92 -21.79
C SER A 204 1.09 -15.64 -22.06
N ASP A 205 0.40 -16.59 -22.69
CA ASP A 205 -1.03 -16.43 -22.98
C ASP A 205 -1.85 -16.42 -21.69
N GLU A 206 -1.50 -17.26 -20.72
CA GLU A 206 -2.14 -17.32 -19.39
C GLU A 206 -1.97 -16.01 -18.62
N ASN A 207 -0.77 -15.45 -18.66
CA ASN A 207 -0.51 -14.21 -17.96
C ASN A 207 -1.18 -13.01 -18.64
N ARG A 208 -1.23 -13.00 -19.97
CA ARG A 208 -2.01 -12.01 -20.73
C ARG A 208 -3.50 -12.10 -20.41
N GLU A 209 -4.06 -13.31 -20.36
CA GLU A 209 -5.47 -13.54 -20.00
C GLU A 209 -5.80 -12.98 -18.61
N GLN A 210 -5.01 -13.31 -17.59
CA GLN A 210 -5.31 -12.82 -16.23
C GLN A 210 -5.18 -11.30 -16.13
N ILE A 211 -4.17 -10.69 -16.77
CA ILE A 211 -4.02 -9.23 -16.80
C ILE A 211 -5.24 -8.59 -17.45
N GLN A 212 -5.64 -9.09 -18.62
CA GLN A 212 -6.84 -8.59 -19.31
C GLN A 212 -8.08 -8.74 -18.44
N SER A 213 -8.24 -9.87 -17.73
CA SER A 213 -9.38 -10.13 -16.86
C SER A 213 -9.50 -9.08 -15.76
N TYR A 214 -8.43 -8.86 -14.95
CA TYR A 214 -8.54 -7.94 -13.83
C TYR A 214 -8.57 -6.47 -14.27
N ILE A 215 -7.82 -6.03 -15.30
CA ILE A 215 -7.92 -4.63 -15.76
C ILE A 215 -9.29 -4.33 -16.36
N SER A 216 -9.91 -5.28 -17.08
CA SER A 216 -11.27 -5.11 -17.61
C SER A 216 -12.31 -5.04 -16.48
N THR A 217 -12.17 -5.85 -15.44
CA THR A 217 -13.08 -5.80 -14.28
C THR A 217 -12.96 -4.46 -13.55
N ILE A 218 -11.72 -3.99 -13.28
CA ILE A 218 -11.47 -2.69 -12.63
C ILE A 218 -12.03 -1.55 -13.50
N TRP A 219 -11.78 -1.58 -14.80
CA TRP A 219 -12.32 -0.58 -15.73
C TRP A 219 -13.85 -0.55 -15.73
N GLY A 220 -14.49 -1.72 -15.76
CA GLY A 220 -15.94 -1.84 -15.66
C GLY A 220 -16.49 -1.15 -14.41
N HIS A 221 -15.91 -1.39 -13.25
CA HIS A 221 -16.32 -0.74 -11.99
C HIS A 221 -16.10 0.79 -12.01
N LEU A 222 -15.05 1.29 -12.66
CA LEU A 222 -14.83 2.73 -12.83
C LEU A 222 -15.92 3.34 -13.73
N VAL A 223 -16.20 2.71 -14.86
CA VAL A 223 -17.23 3.14 -15.82
C VAL A 223 -18.61 3.16 -15.16
N GLU A 224 -18.99 2.09 -14.46
CA GLU A 224 -20.26 1.99 -13.74
C GLU A 224 -20.38 3.08 -12.66
N GLY A 225 -19.34 3.29 -11.87
CA GLY A 225 -19.33 4.33 -10.85
C GLY A 225 -19.49 5.73 -11.43
N ILE A 226 -18.75 6.08 -12.50
CA ILE A 226 -18.87 7.36 -13.19
C ILE A 226 -20.26 7.53 -13.79
N ALA A 227 -20.75 6.52 -14.54
CA ALA A 227 -22.05 6.54 -15.19
C ALA A 227 -23.18 6.77 -14.18
N SER A 228 -23.14 6.06 -13.05
CA SER A 228 -24.12 6.21 -11.96
C SER A 228 -24.13 7.64 -11.41
N SER A 229 -22.97 8.19 -11.04
CA SER A 229 -22.88 9.53 -10.44
C SER A 229 -23.24 10.65 -11.41
N ARG A 230 -22.86 10.52 -12.67
CA ARG A 230 -23.12 11.52 -13.72
C ARG A 230 -24.48 11.31 -14.41
N ARG A 231 -25.24 10.27 -14.00
CA ARG A 231 -26.57 9.93 -14.57
C ARG A 231 -26.53 9.76 -16.09
N MET A 232 -25.51 9.06 -16.56
CA MET A 232 -25.30 8.79 -17.97
C MET A 232 -25.20 7.27 -18.20
N SER A 233 -25.23 6.82 -19.45
CA SER A 233 -25.02 5.40 -19.75
C SER A 233 -23.55 5.03 -19.67
N THR A 234 -23.27 3.77 -19.35
CA THR A 234 -21.91 3.20 -19.43
C THR A 234 -21.33 3.33 -20.84
N ASP A 235 -22.15 3.16 -21.87
CA ASP A 235 -21.74 3.33 -23.28
C ASP A 235 -21.23 4.74 -23.57
N ALA A 236 -21.80 5.78 -22.96
CA ALA A 236 -21.34 7.16 -23.15
C ALA A 236 -19.96 7.39 -22.51
N VAL A 237 -19.69 6.77 -21.36
CA VAL A 237 -18.37 6.80 -20.71
C VAL A 237 -17.35 6.05 -21.55
N GLU A 238 -17.71 4.86 -22.03
CA GLU A 238 -16.89 4.05 -22.94
C GLU A 238 -16.61 4.79 -24.26
N GLN A 239 -17.60 5.45 -24.84
CA GLN A 239 -17.43 6.25 -26.05
C GLN A 239 -16.40 7.36 -25.82
N PHE A 240 -16.48 8.07 -24.71
CA PHE A 240 -15.54 9.14 -24.39
C PHE A 240 -14.09 8.62 -24.34
N ALA A 241 -13.87 7.47 -23.71
CA ALA A 241 -12.56 6.85 -23.62
C ALA A 241 -12.07 6.31 -24.97
N ASN A 242 -12.92 5.57 -25.68
CA ASN A 242 -12.55 4.87 -26.92
C ASN A 242 -12.30 5.80 -28.11
N GLU A 243 -12.99 6.95 -28.17
CA GLU A 243 -12.81 7.95 -29.23
C GLU A 243 -11.70 8.97 -28.89
N GLY A 244 -11.01 8.82 -27.73
CA GLY A 244 -9.94 9.74 -27.30
C GLY A 244 -10.42 11.17 -27.06
N LEU A 245 -11.68 11.33 -26.63
CA LEU A 245 -12.32 12.64 -26.46
C LEU A 245 -11.73 13.48 -25.33
N ALA A 246 -10.84 12.90 -24.53
CA ALA A 246 -10.04 13.64 -23.55
C ALA A 246 -9.30 14.84 -24.18
N PHE A 247 -8.87 14.71 -25.43
CA PHE A 247 -8.15 15.75 -26.17
C PHE A 247 -9.05 16.70 -26.94
N ALA A 248 -10.38 16.54 -26.87
CA ALA A 248 -11.33 17.40 -27.56
C ALA A 248 -11.66 18.70 -26.80
N GLY A 249 -11.02 18.93 -25.65
CA GLY A 249 -11.18 20.13 -24.84
C GLY A 249 -12.36 20.09 -23.87
N ALA A 250 -12.39 21.06 -22.95
CA ALA A 250 -13.35 21.10 -21.84
C ALA A 250 -14.82 21.16 -22.29
N GLN A 251 -15.10 21.82 -23.41
CA GLN A 251 -16.49 21.94 -23.94
C GLN A 251 -17.05 20.55 -24.30
N LYS A 252 -16.27 19.67 -24.89
CA LYS A 252 -16.72 18.31 -25.23
C LYS A 252 -17.10 17.50 -23.98
N ALA A 253 -16.35 17.64 -22.88
CA ALA A 253 -16.68 16.98 -21.61
C ALA A 253 -18.00 17.50 -21.01
N ILE A 254 -18.33 18.81 -21.20
CA ILE A 254 -19.62 19.38 -20.81
C ILE A 254 -20.75 18.83 -21.69
N ASP A 255 -20.58 18.86 -23.01
CA ASP A 255 -21.58 18.39 -23.97
C ASP A 255 -21.97 16.91 -23.71
N MET A 256 -21.04 16.13 -23.21
CA MET A 256 -21.28 14.73 -22.85
C MET A 256 -21.73 14.53 -21.38
N GLY A 257 -21.84 15.60 -20.60
CA GLY A 257 -22.32 15.53 -19.22
C GLY A 257 -21.28 15.06 -18.18
N LEU A 258 -20.01 14.96 -18.58
CA LEU A 258 -18.92 14.59 -17.67
C LEU A 258 -18.56 15.72 -16.72
N ILE A 259 -18.69 16.98 -17.13
CA ILE A 259 -18.41 18.20 -16.38
C ILE A 259 -19.67 19.08 -16.41
N ASP A 260 -19.93 19.81 -15.31
CA ASP A 260 -21.12 20.70 -15.26
C ASP A 260 -20.85 22.07 -15.90
N GLU A 261 -19.67 22.65 -15.63
CA GLU A 261 -19.35 24.01 -16.08
C GLU A 261 -17.83 24.26 -16.10
N GLN A 262 -17.39 25.13 -17.00
CA GLN A 262 -16.02 25.66 -16.99
C GLN A 262 -15.93 26.84 -16.01
N LYS A 263 -14.95 26.80 -15.11
CA LYS A 263 -14.64 27.90 -14.18
C LYS A 263 -13.15 28.00 -13.92
N TYR A 264 -12.67 29.20 -13.64
CA TYR A 264 -11.38 29.38 -13.00
C TYR A 264 -11.51 29.19 -11.49
N GLN A 265 -10.45 28.76 -10.81
CA GLN A 265 -10.46 28.50 -9.37
C GLN A 265 -11.07 29.64 -8.52
N PRO A 266 -10.77 30.94 -8.75
CA PRO A 266 -11.39 32.04 -7.95
C PRO A 266 -12.91 32.11 -8.08
N GLU A 267 -13.46 31.65 -9.21
CA GLU A 267 -14.92 31.61 -9.43
C GLU A 267 -15.54 30.45 -8.64
N VAL A 268 -14.83 29.32 -8.54
CA VAL A 268 -15.26 28.20 -7.71
C VAL A 268 -15.22 28.58 -6.21
N ASP A 269 -14.18 29.28 -5.78
CA ASP A 269 -14.09 29.80 -4.40
C ASP A 269 -15.24 30.78 -4.10
N ARG A 270 -15.65 31.59 -5.06
CA ARG A 270 -16.84 32.46 -4.94
C ARG A 270 -18.11 31.62 -4.84
N PHE A 271 -18.29 30.65 -5.70
CA PHE A 271 -19.43 29.74 -5.67
C PHE A 271 -19.57 29.03 -4.31
N ILE A 272 -18.48 28.52 -3.75
CA ILE A 272 -18.48 27.87 -2.43
C ILE A 272 -18.88 28.86 -1.32
N ARG A 273 -18.38 30.11 -1.36
CA ARG A 273 -18.78 31.14 -0.40
C ARG A 273 -20.27 31.46 -0.46
N GLU A 274 -20.83 31.55 -1.67
CA GLU A 274 -22.27 31.76 -1.87
C GLU A 274 -23.08 30.61 -1.28
N GLN A 275 -22.64 29.35 -1.45
CA GLN A 275 -23.29 28.17 -0.86
C GLN A 275 -23.25 28.16 0.66
N THR A 276 -22.20 28.69 1.27
CA THR A 276 -22.01 28.73 2.74
C THR A 276 -22.50 30.02 3.38
N GLY A 277 -22.92 31.02 2.60
CA GLY A 277 -23.34 32.33 3.09
C GLY A 277 -22.20 33.17 3.69
N GLN A 278 -20.96 32.92 3.25
CA GLN A 278 -19.77 33.65 3.73
C GLN A 278 -19.47 34.87 2.85
N GLU A 279 -19.46 36.07 3.43
CA GLU A 279 -19.29 37.32 2.66
C GLU A 279 -17.84 37.58 2.23
N ASN A 280 -16.86 37.35 3.11
CA ASN A 280 -15.47 37.80 2.89
C ASN A 280 -14.51 36.65 2.50
N LYS A 281 -14.31 35.67 3.37
CA LYS A 281 -13.36 34.59 3.21
C LYS A 281 -13.97 33.26 3.61
N GLN A 282 -13.85 32.23 2.75
CA GLN A 282 -14.26 30.88 3.08
C GLN A 282 -13.32 30.29 4.13
N SER A 283 -13.90 29.67 5.17
CA SER A 283 -13.17 28.84 6.10
C SER A 283 -13.03 27.44 5.50
N TYR A 284 -11.78 27.05 5.25
CA TYR A 284 -11.44 25.68 4.85
C TYR A 284 -10.71 24.96 5.99
N ALA A 285 -10.98 23.69 6.15
CA ALA A 285 -10.24 22.79 7.01
C ALA A 285 -9.56 21.72 6.16
N SER A 286 -8.35 21.33 6.53
CA SER A 286 -7.61 20.24 5.93
C SER A 286 -8.11 18.88 6.43
N VAL A 287 -7.68 17.82 5.75
CA VAL A 287 -7.96 16.42 6.14
C VAL A 287 -7.50 16.15 7.58
N SER A 288 -6.25 16.50 7.91
CA SER A 288 -5.69 16.24 9.24
C SER A 288 -6.39 17.01 10.35
N GLU A 289 -6.76 18.29 10.10
CA GLU A 289 -7.52 19.09 11.06
C GLU A 289 -8.88 18.45 11.36
N VAL A 290 -9.64 18.04 10.34
CA VAL A 290 -10.97 17.42 10.54
C VAL A 290 -10.84 16.02 11.14
N ALA A 291 -9.88 15.21 10.70
CA ALA A 291 -9.63 13.89 11.26
C ALA A 291 -9.27 13.95 12.76
N SER A 292 -8.59 15.02 13.21
CA SER A 292 -8.23 15.23 14.63
C SER A 292 -9.43 15.44 15.57
N LEU A 293 -10.59 15.80 15.03
CA LEU A 293 -11.84 15.98 15.79
C LEU A 293 -12.46 14.66 16.27
N ASP A 294 -12.12 13.55 15.62
CA ASP A 294 -12.56 12.21 16.02
C ASP A 294 -11.76 11.72 17.22
N THR A 295 -12.13 12.18 18.40
CA THR A 295 -11.54 11.70 19.64
C THR A 295 -12.29 10.48 20.14
N PRO A 296 -11.59 9.38 20.51
CA PRO A 296 -12.23 8.20 21.09
C PRO A 296 -13.04 8.60 22.34
N LYS A 297 -14.37 8.42 22.29
CA LYS A 297 -15.26 8.73 23.42
C LYS A 297 -15.47 7.50 24.27
N GLY A 298 -15.18 7.60 25.57
CA GLY A 298 -15.59 6.61 26.57
C GLY A 298 -14.50 5.59 26.95
N SER A 299 -14.87 4.68 27.85
CA SER A 299 -14.11 3.48 28.24
C SER A 299 -14.89 2.25 27.79
N GLY A 300 -14.21 1.26 27.19
CA GLY A 300 -14.88 0.05 26.72
C GLY A 300 -13.89 -1.02 26.24
N PRO A 301 -14.40 -2.20 25.86
CA PRO A 301 -13.58 -3.22 25.23
C PRO A 301 -12.94 -2.67 23.95
N LYS A 302 -11.76 -3.18 23.62
CA LYS A 302 -10.98 -2.66 22.50
C LYS A 302 -10.92 -3.66 21.35
N ILE A 303 -11.03 -3.14 20.13
CA ILE A 303 -10.67 -3.82 18.89
C ILE A 303 -9.30 -3.31 18.48
N ALA A 304 -8.33 -4.22 18.34
CA ALA A 304 -7.01 -3.84 17.83
C ALA A 304 -7.06 -3.72 16.30
N LEU A 305 -6.47 -2.65 15.77
CA LEU A 305 -6.29 -2.45 14.34
C LEU A 305 -4.80 -2.42 14.04
N LEU A 306 -4.35 -3.39 13.21
CA LEU A 306 -2.98 -3.48 12.71
C LEU A 306 -2.95 -3.22 11.22
N TYR A 307 -1.84 -2.63 10.76
CA TYR A 307 -1.55 -2.46 9.34
C TYR A 307 -0.36 -3.32 8.93
N ALA A 308 -0.54 -4.10 7.87
CA ALA A 308 0.47 -4.92 7.21
C ALA A 308 0.61 -4.43 5.77
N GLU A 309 1.51 -3.46 5.56
CA GLU A 309 1.69 -2.77 4.28
C GLU A 309 3.07 -3.07 3.70
N GLY A 310 3.11 -3.33 2.38
CA GLY A 310 4.33 -3.56 1.64
C GLY A 310 4.73 -5.02 1.44
N GLU A 311 5.98 -5.22 1.02
CA GLU A 311 6.53 -6.54 0.70
C GLU A 311 6.84 -7.34 1.97
N ILE A 312 6.59 -8.66 1.93
CA ILE A 312 6.92 -9.56 3.03
C ILE A 312 8.37 -10.00 2.90
N VAL A 313 9.22 -9.59 3.86
CA VAL A 313 10.66 -9.85 3.84
C VAL A 313 11.16 -10.35 5.22
N PRO A 314 12.23 -11.17 5.27
CA PRO A 314 12.86 -11.53 6.54
C PRO A 314 13.45 -10.29 7.24
N ARG A 315 13.27 -10.19 8.57
CA ARG A 315 13.79 -9.07 9.39
C ARG A 315 15.29 -8.80 9.17
N GLN A 316 16.09 -9.85 9.01
CA GLN A 316 17.53 -9.73 8.77
C GLN A 316 17.88 -9.13 7.38
N SER A 317 16.94 -9.08 6.45
CA SER A 317 17.14 -8.55 5.11
C SER A 317 16.82 -7.05 5.00
N VAL A 318 16.36 -6.42 6.08
CA VAL A 318 15.81 -5.06 6.08
C VAL A 318 16.88 -3.96 6.08
N SER A 319 18.18 -4.31 6.01
CA SER A 319 19.26 -3.33 5.89
C SER A 319 19.13 -2.54 4.58
N GLY A 320 18.52 -1.36 4.63
CA GLY A 320 18.31 -0.46 3.48
C GLY A 320 16.86 -0.22 3.08
N TYR A 321 15.88 -0.87 3.73
CA TYR A 321 14.45 -0.60 3.55
C TYR A 321 13.92 0.34 4.64
N ASP A 322 12.93 1.13 4.30
CA ASP A 322 12.06 1.74 5.30
C ASP A 322 11.21 0.63 5.95
N LEU A 323 11.42 0.43 7.25
CA LEU A 323 10.69 -0.59 8.02
C LEU A 323 9.18 -0.37 8.04
N SER A 324 8.70 0.82 7.72
CA SER A 324 7.26 1.12 7.63
C SER A 324 6.61 0.59 6.35
N GLN A 325 7.42 0.26 5.34
CA GLN A 325 6.97 -0.19 4.02
C GLN A 325 7.21 -1.69 3.77
N VAL A 326 7.53 -2.46 4.80
CA VAL A 326 7.74 -3.90 4.70
C VAL A 326 7.11 -4.65 5.86
N ILE A 327 6.65 -5.86 5.56
CA ILE A 327 6.10 -6.80 6.54
C ILE A 327 7.20 -7.79 6.91
N THR A 328 7.46 -7.93 8.21
CA THR A 328 8.47 -8.86 8.73
C THR A 328 7.87 -9.75 9.82
N GLU A 329 8.67 -10.64 10.42
CA GLU A 329 8.29 -11.46 11.58
C GLU A 329 7.81 -10.64 12.79
N ARG A 330 8.05 -9.30 12.82
CA ARG A 330 7.51 -8.42 13.87
C ARG A 330 5.97 -8.46 13.93
N LEU A 331 5.31 -8.65 12.79
CA LEU A 331 3.86 -8.79 12.77
C LEU A 331 3.40 -10.05 13.54
N ALA A 332 4.17 -11.14 13.45
CA ALA A 332 3.90 -12.33 14.24
C ALA A 332 4.08 -12.07 15.76
N ASP A 333 5.11 -11.33 16.14
CA ASP A 333 5.34 -10.91 17.53
C ASP A 333 4.16 -10.09 18.07
N GLN A 334 3.66 -9.10 17.28
CA GLN A 334 2.51 -8.28 17.63
C GLN A 334 1.22 -9.10 17.79
N LEU A 335 0.97 -10.08 16.91
CA LEU A 335 -0.19 -10.96 17.03
C LEU A 335 -0.14 -11.82 18.31
N ILE A 336 1.05 -12.25 18.75
CA ILE A 336 1.26 -12.94 20.04
C ILE A 336 0.88 -12.00 21.20
N GLU A 337 1.39 -10.78 21.22
CA GLU A 337 1.07 -9.80 22.26
C GLU A 337 -0.43 -9.51 22.34
N LEU A 338 -1.09 -9.34 21.18
CA LEU A 338 -2.53 -9.09 21.12
C LEU A 338 -3.36 -10.29 21.56
N LYS A 339 -2.87 -11.52 21.35
CA LYS A 339 -3.51 -12.73 21.87
C LYS A 339 -3.56 -12.72 23.39
N GLU A 340 -2.51 -12.24 24.04
CA GLU A 340 -2.35 -12.21 25.50
C GLU A 340 -3.03 -10.99 26.15
N ASP A 341 -3.20 -9.87 25.42
CA ASP A 341 -3.82 -8.63 25.94
C ASP A 341 -5.31 -8.82 26.21
N LYS A 342 -5.69 -8.83 27.51
CA LYS A 342 -7.09 -9.04 27.95
C LYS A 342 -8.04 -7.89 27.61
N GLU A 343 -7.54 -6.70 27.34
CA GLU A 343 -8.35 -5.55 26.95
C GLU A 343 -8.82 -5.66 25.49
N ILE A 344 -8.05 -6.36 24.65
CA ILE A 344 -8.37 -6.60 23.26
C ILE A 344 -9.37 -7.75 23.16
N LYS A 345 -10.51 -7.51 22.49
CA LYS A 345 -11.58 -8.49 22.31
C LYS A 345 -11.70 -9.03 20.88
N ALA A 346 -11.24 -8.27 19.90
CA ALA A 346 -11.12 -8.67 18.52
C ALA A 346 -9.94 -7.97 17.85
N VAL A 347 -9.51 -8.49 16.70
CA VAL A 347 -8.42 -7.93 15.91
C VAL A 347 -8.89 -7.70 14.48
N VAL A 348 -8.56 -6.55 13.93
CA VAL A 348 -8.65 -6.27 12.50
C VAL A 348 -7.23 -6.13 11.97
N LEU A 349 -6.89 -6.95 10.98
CA LEU A 349 -5.61 -6.87 10.28
C LEU A 349 -5.86 -6.34 8.87
N ARG A 350 -5.43 -5.09 8.61
CA ARG A 350 -5.44 -4.48 7.30
C ARG A 350 -4.21 -4.93 6.54
N ILE A 351 -4.39 -5.62 5.41
CA ILE A 351 -3.30 -6.13 4.57
C ILE A 351 -3.31 -5.38 3.24
N ASN A 352 -2.19 -4.71 2.94
CA ASN A 352 -1.92 -4.12 1.63
C ASN A 352 -0.54 -4.58 1.14
N SER A 353 -0.48 -5.78 0.55
CA SER A 353 0.76 -6.50 0.26
C SER A 353 0.71 -7.30 -1.04
N PRO A 354 1.74 -7.19 -1.91
CA PRO A 354 1.89 -8.05 -3.07
C PRO A 354 2.36 -9.48 -2.72
N GLY A 355 2.68 -9.73 -1.45
CA GLY A 355 3.30 -10.96 -0.98
C GLY A 355 4.81 -10.82 -0.74
N GLY A 356 5.55 -11.91 -0.82
CA GLY A 356 7.00 -11.95 -0.60
C GLY A 356 7.48 -13.28 -0.05
N SER A 357 8.31 -13.25 1.00
CA SER A 357 8.90 -14.45 1.61
C SER A 357 7.84 -15.43 2.11
N PHE A 358 7.86 -16.64 1.53
CA PHE A 358 6.97 -17.73 1.94
C PHE A 358 7.16 -18.09 3.42
N GLN A 359 8.41 -18.15 3.88
CA GLN A 359 8.73 -18.53 5.26
C GLN A 359 8.19 -17.52 6.28
N VAL A 360 8.33 -16.22 6.01
CA VAL A 360 7.79 -15.17 6.89
C VAL A 360 6.27 -15.18 6.88
N ALA A 361 5.66 -15.36 5.70
CA ALA A 361 4.21 -15.47 5.57
C ALA A 361 3.65 -16.66 6.38
N ASP A 362 4.31 -17.83 6.37
CA ASP A 362 3.89 -19.00 7.17
C ASP A 362 4.01 -18.75 8.68
N GLN A 363 5.05 -18.04 9.14
CA GLN A 363 5.19 -17.68 10.55
C GLN A 363 4.06 -16.75 11.02
N ILE A 364 3.70 -15.76 10.19
CA ILE A 364 2.61 -14.83 10.49
C ILE A 364 1.26 -15.57 10.43
N TRP A 365 1.03 -16.38 9.38
CA TRP A 365 -0.16 -17.23 9.24
C TRP A 365 -0.39 -18.07 10.49
N ARG A 366 0.68 -18.68 11.05
CA ARG A 366 0.58 -19.49 12.28
C ARG A 366 0.05 -18.66 13.45
N GLN A 367 0.44 -17.39 13.57
CA GLN A 367 -0.05 -16.55 14.67
C GLN A 367 -1.50 -16.10 14.44
N VAL A 368 -1.92 -15.90 13.18
CA VAL A 368 -3.34 -15.67 12.85
C VAL A 368 -4.19 -16.88 13.26
N GLU A 369 -3.74 -18.11 12.96
CA GLU A 369 -4.39 -19.35 13.37
C GLU A 369 -4.48 -19.49 14.91
N GLU A 370 -3.41 -19.16 15.63
CA GLU A 370 -3.42 -19.24 17.09
C GLU A 370 -4.31 -18.16 17.73
N LEU A 371 -4.26 -16.93 17.20
CA LEU A 371 -5.08 -15.82 17.68
C LEU A 371 -6.57 -16.10 17.48
N LYS A 372 -6.95 -16.65 16.31
CA LYS A 372 -8.33 -17.01 15.96
C LYS A 372 -9.00 -17.95 16.98
N LYS A 373 -8.23 -18.78 17.68
CA LYS A 373 -8.76 -19.69 18.71
C LYS A 373 -9.18 -18.97 19.98
N GLU A 374 -8.60 -17.80 20.23
CA GLU A 374 -8.81 -17.02 21.45
C GLU A 374 -9.73 -15.82 21.22
N LYS A 375 -9.60 -15.15 20.07
CA LYS A 375 -10.27 -13.90 19.73
C LYS A 375 -10.60 -13.86 18.25
N PRO A 376 -11.74 -13.28 17.85
CA PRO A 376 -12.03 -13.02 16.44
C PRO A 376 -10.95 -12.19 15.77
N ILE A 377 -10.53 -12.62 14.58
CA ILE A 377 -9.66 -11.86 13.69
C ILE A 377 -10.33 -11.72 12.33
N VAL A 378 -10.47 -10.48 11.87
CA VAL A 378 -11.03 -10.12 10.56
C VAL A 378 -9.94 -9.47 9.72
N ILE A 379 -9.80 -9.92 8.48
CA ILE A 379 -8.91 -9.31 7.50
C ILE A 379 -9.67 -8.22 6.72
N SER A 380 -9.05 -7.06 6.58
CA SER A 380 -9.42 -6.04 5.60
C SER A 380 -8.33 -5.97 4.53
N MET A 381 -8.66 -6.27 3.29
CA MET A 381 -7.72 -6.19 2.19
C MET A 381 -7.65 -4.77 1.62
N GLY A 382 -6.44 -4.29 1.32
CA GLY A 382 -6.17 -3.02 0.63
C GLY A 382 -6.22 -3.14 -0.88
N ASP A 383 -5.34 -2.41 -1.56
CA ASP A 383 -5.22 -2.48 -3.02
C ASP A 383 -4.72 -3.86 -3.48
N ALA A 384 -3.83 -4.46 -2.69
CA ALA A 384 -3.37 -5.83 -2.90
C ALA A 384 -3.33 -6.60 -1.57
N ALA A 385 -3.82 -7.83 -1.57
CA ALA A 385 -3.59 -8.82 -0.52
C ALA A 385 -3.42 -10.18 -1.22
N ALA A 386 -2.27 -10.36 -1.84
CA ALA A 386 -2.06 -11.44 -2.78
C ALA A 386 -0.85 -12.28 -2.43
N SER A 387 -0.85 -13.53 -2.88
CA SER A 387 0.24 -14.47 -2.69
C SER A 387 0.59 -14.64 -1.20
N GLY A 388 1.76 -14.21 -0.70
CA GLY A 388 2.09 -14.21 0.72
C GLY A 388 1.10 -13.40 1.57
N GLY A 389 0.54 -12.29 1.04
CA GLY A 389 -0.53 -11.53 1.69
C GLY A 389 -1.83 -12.33 1.83
N TYR A 390 -2.21 -13.10 0.79
CA TYR A 390 -3.34 -14.02 0.88
C TYR A 390 -3.05 -15.21 1.79
N TYR A 391 -1.79 -15.70 1.80
CA TYR A 391 -1.36 -16.75 2.72
C TYR A 391 -1.63 -16.39 4.19
N ILE A 392 -1.28 -15.16 4.57
CA ILE A 392 -1.56 -14.63 5.92
C ILE A 392 -3.07 -14.53 6.16
N ALA A 393 -3.81 -14.05 5.16
CA ALA A 393 -5.23 -13.75 5.26
C ALA A 393 -6.11 -15.01 5.40
N CYS A 394 -5.74 -16.12 4.73
CA CYS A 394 -6.63 -17.26 4.52
C CYS A 394 -7.10 -17.96 5.82
N ALA A 395 -6.36 -17.80 6.94
CA ALA A 395 -6.69 -18.39 8.22
C ALA A 395 -7.75 -17.63 9.05
N ALA A 396 -8.05 -16.37 8.71
CA ALA A 396 -8.91 -15.51 9.53
C ALA A 396 -10.36 -16.03 9.68
N ASN A 397 -11.12 -15.44 10.62
CA ASN A 397 -12.55 -15.74 10.78
C ASN A 397 -13.36 -15.20 9.61
N ARG A 398 -13.02 -14.00 9.09
CA ARG A 398 -13.68 -13.36 7.96
C ARG A 398 -12.66 -12.53 7.17
N ILE A 399 -12.83 -12.50 5.86
CA ILE A 399 -11.97 -11.74 4.93
C ILE A 399 -12.85 -10.79 4.14
N ILE A 400 -12.57 -9.50 4.25
CA ILE A 400 -13.28 -8.41 3.57
C ILE A 400 -12.34 -7.77 2.56
N ALA A 401 -12.82 -7.57 1.33
CA ALA A 401 -12.07 -6.93 0.25
C ALA A 401 -12.91 -5.87 -0.46
N GLU A 402 -12.26 -4.85 -1.02
CA GLU A 402 -12.91 -3.99 -2.01
C GLU A 402 -13.10 -4.75 -3.33
N SER A 403 -14.09 -4.37 -4.14
CA SER A 403 -14.33 -5.04 -5.43
C SER A 403 -13.10 -5.02 -6.34
N ASN A 404 -12.27 -3.96 -6.24
CA ASN A 404 -11.06 -3.76 -7.04
C ASN A 404 -9.78 -4.25 -6.35
N THR A 405 -9.84 -4.80 -5.15
CA THR A 405 -8.68 -5.42 -4.50
C THR A 405 -8.10 -6.52 -5.37
N LEU A 406 -6.78 -6.57 -5.50
CA LEU A 406 -6.10 -7.67 -6.17
C LEU A 406 -5.67 -8.71 -5.14
N THR A 407 -6.15 -9.95 -5.31
CA THR A 407 -5.94 -11.02 -4.34
C THR A 407 -5.68 -12.37 -5.02
N GLY A 408 -5.67 -13.45 -4.24
CA GLY A 408 -5.32 -14.78 -4.74
C GLY A 408 -3.83 -14.90 -5.00
N SER A 409 -3.43 -15.08 -6.26
CA SER A 409 -2.03 -15.36 -6.65
C SER A 409 -1.43 -16.53 -5.84
N ILE A 410 -2.26 -17.53 -5.49
CA ILE A 410 -1.88 -18.71 -4.73
C ILE A 410 -0.94 -19.56 -5.59
N GLY A 411 0.36 -19.34 -5.38
CA GLY A 411 1.43 -19.96 -6.15
C GLY A 411 2.78 -19.50 -5.63
N VAL A 412 3.81 -20.28 -5.90
CA VAL A 412 5.17 -20.03 -5.41
C VAL A 412 6.20 -20.13 -6.52
N PHE A 413 7.31 -19.44 -6.34
CA PHE A 413 8.48 -19.58 -7.20
C PHE A 413 9.76 -19.42 -6.37
N SER A 414 10.87 -19.90 -6.93
CA SER A 414 12.22 -19.61 -6.46
C SER A 414 13.05 -19.10 -7.63
N LEU A 415 13.86 -18.11 -7.38
CA LEU A 415 14.69 -17.45 -8.38
C LEU A 415 16.13 -17.43 -7.90
N LEU A 416 17.05 -17.93 -8.73
CA LEU A 416 18.49 -17.90 -8.47
C LEU A 416 19.20 -17.25 -9.65
N THR A 417 20.13 -16.36 -9.34
CA THR A 417 20.93 -15.65 -10.34
C THR A 417 22.23 -16.39 -10.57
N ARG A 418 22.57 -16.65 -11.83
CA ARG A 418 23.86 -17.22 -12.26
C ARG A 418 24.61 -16.21 -13.11
N LEU A 419 25.90 -16.07 -12.84
CA LEU A 419 26.81 -15.34 -13.71
C LEU A 419 27.32 -16.29 -14.80
N ALA A 420 27.05 -15.98 -16.06
CA ALA A 420 27.58 -16.75 -17.17
C ALA A 420 29.07 -16.42 -17.40
N ASP A 421 29.79 -17.34 -18.02
CA ASP A 421 31.24 -17.23 -18.27
C ASP A 421 31.67 -16.07 -19.20
N LYS A 422 30.71 -15.25 -19.65
CA LYS A 422 30.95 -14.12 -20.57
C LYS A 422 31.90 -13.06 -20.03
N LEU A 423 32.02 -12.96 -18.68
CA LEU A 423 32.94 -11.99 -18.05
C LEU A 423 34.37 -12.54 -17.90
N GLY A 424 34.63 -13.76 -18.33
CA GLY A 424 35.94 -14.40 -18.21
C GLY A 424 36.35 -14.70 -16.76
N ILE A 425 35.39 -14.71 -15.82
CA ILE A 425 35.64 -15.03 -14.40
C ILE A 425 35.34 -16.52 -14.21
N GLY A 426 36.39 -17.33 -14.03
CA GLY A 426 36.27 -18.74 -13.70
C GLY A 426 36.23 -18.96 -12.19
N SER A 427 35.55 -20.03 -11.73
CA SER A 427 35.63 -20.51 -10.35
C SER A 427 35.98 -22.02 -10.34
N ASP A 428 36.78 -22.42 -9.37
CA ASP A 428 37.06 -23.80 -9.07
C ASP A 428 36.58 -24.14 -7.65
N VAL A 429 35.97 -25.30 -7.47
CA VAL A 429 35.29 -25.64 -6.21
C VAL A 429 35.81 -26.99 -5.71
N VAL A 430 36.32 -26.97 -4.48
CA VAL A 430 36.64 -28.20 -3.72
C VAL A 430 35.55 -28.39 -2.67
N LYS A 431 34.90 -29.53 -2.64
CA LYS A 431 33.76 -29.79 -1.74
C LYS A 431 33.80 -31.18 -1.13
N THR A 432 33.31 -31.30 0.08
CA THR A 432 33.26 -32.55 0.84
C THR A 432 32.04 -33.40 0.45
N ASN A 433 30.94 -32.77 0.06
CA ASN A 433 29.67 -33.42 -0.21
C ASN A 433 29.07 -32.88 -1.53
N PRO A 434 28.27 -33.66 -2.26
CA PRO A 434 27.74 -33.27 -3.58
C PRO A 434 27.05 -31.91 -3.62
N TYR A 435 26.32 -31.55 -2.58
CA TYR A 435 25.50 -30.34 -2.51
C TYR A 435 26.10 -29.21 -1.66
N ALA A 436 27.38 -29.32 -1.27
CA ALA A 436 28.00 -28.33 -0.37
C ALA A 436 28.06 -26.90 -0.98
N ASP A 437 27.99 -26.79 -2.29
CA ASP A 437 27.98 -25.54 -3.05
C ASP A 437 26.65 -25.33 -3.80
N LEU A 438 25.55 -25.89 -3.30
CA LEU A 438 24.21 -25.65 -3.84
C LEU A 438 23.89 -24.15 -3.81
N GLY A 439 23.42 -23.61 -4.94
CA GLY A 439 23.15 -22.17 -5.09
C GLY A 439 24.38 -21.34 -5.50
N ASN A 440 25.52 -21.98 -5.82
CA ASN A 440 26.70 -21.29 -6.36
C ASN A 440 26.35 -20.61 -7.69
N SER A 441 26.47 -19.28 -7.72
CA SER A 441 26.15 -18.47 -8.90
C SER A 441 27.19 -18.56 -10.03
N MET A 442 28.34 -19.18 -9.78
CA MET A 442 29.46 -19.22 -10.75
C MET A 442 29.48 -20.50 -11.61
N ARG A 443 28.54 -21.40 -11.42
CA ARG A 443 28.41 -22.63 -12.22
C ARG A 443 26.95 -22.98 -12.50
N PRO A 444 26.66 -23.74 -13.61
CA PRO A 444 25.35 -24.32 -13.82
C PRO A 444 24.98 -25.30 -12.71
N MET A 445 23.69 -25.36 -12.36
CA MET A 445 23.16 -26.40 -11.49
C MET A 445 23.18 -27.76 -12.18
N SER A 446 23.46 -28.81 -11.43
CA SER A 446 23.25 -30.18 -11.89
C SER A 446 21.76 -30.52 -12.00
N ALA A 447 21.42 -31.59 -12.70
CA ALA A 447 20.04 -32.08 -12.80
C ALA A 447 19.46 -32.43 -11.42
N ASP A 448 20.28 -33.03 -10.56
CA ASP A 448 19.86 -33.38 -9.18
C ASP A 448 19.60 -32.14 -8.32
N GLU A 449 20.45 -31.12 -8.41
CA GLU A 449 20.25 -29.85 -7.70
C GLU A 449 18.96 -29.15 -8.17
N ARG A 450 18.68 -29.14 -9.47
CA ARG A 450 17.42 -28.61 -10.02
C ARG A 450 16.21 -29.38 -9.50
N ALA A 451 16.30 -30.72 -9.47
CA ALA A 451 15.23 -31.58 -8.96
C ALA A 451 14.94 -31.31 -7.47
N LEU A 452 15.99 -31.09 -6.65
CA LEU A 452 15.82 -30.76 -5.24
C LEU A 452 15.09 -29.42 -5.05
N LEU A 453 15.48 -28.38 -5.78
CA LEU A 453 14.84 -27.06 -5.66
C LEU A 453 13.42 -27.04 -6.22
N GLN A 454 13.18 -27.78 -7.34
CA GLN A 454 11.82 -27.95 -7.85
C GLN A 454 10.93 -28.67 -6.84
N HIS A 455 11.41 -29.76 -6.23
CA HIS A 455 10.67 -30.48 -5.20
C HIS A 455 10.37 -29.60 -3.97
N GLN A 456 11.33 -28.77 -3.54
CA GLN A 456 11.12 -27.81 -2.45
C GLN A 456 10.05 -26.76 -2.81
N THR A 457 10.06 -26.26 -4.05
CA THR A 457 9.04 -25.31 -4.55
C THR A 457 7.66 -25.97 -4.60
N GLU A 458 7.57 -27.21 -5.05
CA GLU A 458 6.33 -27.99 -5.04
C GLU A 458 5.81 -28.28 -3.63
N TYR A 459 6.72 -28.56 -2.68
CA TYR A 459 6.36 -28.72 -1.27
C TYR A 459 5.74 -27.44 -0.70
N ALA A 460 6.35 -26.28 -0.96
CA ALA A 460 5.82 -24.99 -0.54
C ALA A 460 4.44 -24.71 -1.17
N TYR A 461 4.24 -25.05 -2.45
CA TYR A 461 2.93 -24.91 -3.09
C TYR A 461 1.87 -25.79 -2.45
N ARG A 462 2.16 -27.08 -2.24
CA ARG A 462 1.22 -27.99 -1.54
C ARG A 462 0.87 -27.50 -0.13
N THR A 463 1.86 -26.96 0.58
CA THR A 463 1.63 -26.34 1.89
C THR A 463 0.67 -25.16 1.77
N PHE A 464 0.87 -24.26 0.81
CA PHE A 464 -0.02 -23.13 0.57
C PHE A 464 -1.45 -23.57 0.28
N LEU A 465 -1.62 -24.55 -0.63
CA LEU A 465 -2.94 -25.12 -0.92
C LEU A 465 -3.63 -25.67 0.33
N SER A 466 -2.90 -26.43 1.17
CA SER A 466 -3.46 -26.98 2.42
C SER A 466 -3.89 -25.86 3.39
N ARG A 467 -3.07 -24.81 3.57
CA ARG A 467 -3.42 -23.67 4.43
C ARG A 467 -4.69 -22.96 3.97
N CYS A 468 -4.79 -22.73 2.65
CA CYS A 468 -6.02 -22.14 2.08
C CYS A 468 -7.23 -23.10 2.22
N ALA A 469 -7.06 -24.38 1.96
CA ALA A 469 -8.10 -25.37 2.09
C ALA A 469 -8.69 -25.41 3.51
N ASP A 470 -7.80 -25.46 4.53
CA ASP A 470 -8.18 -25.46 5.94
C ASP A 470 -8.89 -24.15 6.32
N GLY A 471 -8.33 -23.00 5.92
CA GLY A 471 -8.85 -21.69 6.29
C GLY A 471 -10.16 -21.31 5.59
N ARG A 472 -10.38 -21.81 4.38
CA ARG A 472 -11.56 -21.50 3.55
C ARG A 472 -12.61 -22.63 3.50
N SER A 473 -12.42 -23.69 4.29
CA SER A 473 -13.31 -24.87 4.30
C SER A 473 -13.51 -25.48 2.90
N MET A 474 -12.42 -25.54 2.13
CA MET A 474 -12.37 -26.11 0.78
C MET A 474 -11.50 -27.37 0.76
N THR A 475 -11.60 -28.19 -0.29
CA THR A 475 -10.59 -29.23 -0.53
C THR A 475 -9.37 -28.63 -1.24
N THR A 476 -8.21 -29.29 -1.12
CA THR A 476 -6.99 -28.86 -1.83
C THR A 476 -7.18 -28.80 -3.34
N GLU A 477 -8.01 -29.71 -3.91
CA GLU A 477 -8.33 -29.71 -5.35
C GLU A 477 -9.27 -28.55 -5.73
N GLN A 478 -10.16 -28.12 -4.82
CA GLN A 478 -11.00 -26.94 -5.04
C GLN A 478 -10.14 -25.67 -5.04
N VAL A 479 -9.22 -25.57 -4.08
CA VAL A 479 -8.27 -24.45 -4.04
C VAL A 479 -7.36 -24.45 -5.26
N ASP A 480 -6.81 -25.60 -5.68
CA ASP A 480 -5.89 -25.70 -6.82
C ASP A 480 -6.53 -25.22 -8.13
N ARG A 481 -7.83 -25.48 -8.33
CA ARG A 481 -8.57 -24.99 -9.52
C ARG A 481 -8.63 -23.46 -9.64
N VAL A 482 -8.64 -22.74 -8.53
CA VAL A 482 -8.68 -21.26 -8.50
C VAL A 482 -7.32 -20.65 -8.16
N ALA A 483 -6.32 -21.48 -7.86
CA ALA A 483 -4.96 -21.13 -7.53
C ALA A 483 -4.08 -20.97 -8.78
N GLN A 484 -3.09 -21.83 -8.95
CA GLN A 484 -2.14 -21.85 -10.07
C GLN A 484 -1.40 -20.51 -10.26
N GLY A 485 -1.32 -19.69 -9.20
CA GLY A 485 -0.74 -18.37 -9.24
C GLY A 485 -1.64 -17.29 -9.82
N ARG A 486 -2.91 -17.58 -10.12
CA ARG A 486 -3.86 -16.64 -10.73
C ARG A 486 -4.25 -15.52 -9.77
N VAL A 487 -4.23 -14.30 -10.31
CA VAL A 487 -4.69 -13.08 -9.63
C VAL A 487 -6.18 -12.88 -9.91
N TRP A 488 -6.92 -12.51 -8.90
CA TRP A 488 -8.35 -12.23 -8.94
C TRP A 488 -8.63 -10.84 -8.40
N THR A 489 -9.69 -10.19 -8.87
CA THR A 489 -10.25 -9.02 -8.19
C THR A 489 -11.05 -9.46 -6.96
N GLY A 490 -11.29 -8.54 -6.02
CA GLY A 490 -12.11 -8.84 -4.84
C GLY A 490 -13.49 -9.34 -5.22
N SER A 491 -14.15 -8.74 -6.22
CA SER A 491 -15.45 -9.20 -6.73
C SER A 491 -15.40 -10.65 -7.24
N GLN A 492 -14.38 -10.99 -8.03
CA GLN A 492 -14.19 -12.38 -8.50
C GLN A 492 -13.86 -13.33 -7.35
N ALA A 493 -13.09 -12.88 -6.37
CA ALA A 493 -12.64 -13.69 -5.24
C ALA A 493 -13.78 -14.09 -4.29
N VAL A 494 -14.83 -13.26 -4.17
CA VAL A 494 -16.06 -13.61 -3.43
C VAL A 494 -16.77 -14.79 -4.11
N ASP A 495 -16.97 -14.74 -5.43
CA ASP A 495 -17.61 -15.81 -6.19
C ASP A 495 -16.86 -17.15 -6.10
N LEU A 496 -15.55 -17.08 -5.88
CA LEU A 496 -14.68 -18.24 -5.76
C LEU A 496 -14.51 -18.75 -4.31
N GLY A 497 -15.10 -18.08 -3.32
CA GLY A 497 -14.98 -18.43 -1.91
C GLY A 497 -13.62 -18.09 -1.29
N LEU A 498 -12.79 -17.30 -1.97
CA LEU A 498 -11.51 -16.84 -1.46
C LEU A 498 -11.65 -15.63 -0.52
N VAL A 499 -12.72 -14.85 -0.65
CA VAL A 499 -13.11 -13.70 0.16
C VAL A 499 -14.55 -13.94 0.65
N ASP A 500 -14.89 -13.46 1.84
CA ASP A 500 -16.20 -13.70 2.42
C ASP A 500 -17.22 -12.64 1.98
N ASP A 501 -16.80 -11.35 1.92
CA ASP A 501 -17.71 -10.27 1.54
C ASP A 501 -16.94 -9.08 0.96
N LEU A 502 -17.67 -8.21 0.24
CA LEU A 502 -17.15 -6.96 -0.28
C LEU A 502 -17.34 -5.84 0.74
N GLY A 503 -16.29 -5.06 0.94
CA GLY A 503 -16.32 -3.92 1.85
C GLY A 503 -14.94 -3.35 2.13
N GLY A 504 -14.91 -2.23 2.87
CA GLY A 504 -13.68 -1.60 3.29
C GLY A 504 -13.31 -1.88 4.74
N LEU A 505 -12.34 -1.10 5.25
CA LEU A 505 -11.87 -1.22 6.63
C LEU A 505 -13.00 -1.08 7.66
N GLN A 506 -13.95 -0.16 7.44
CA GLN A 506 -15.05 0.04 8.37
C GLN A 506 -15.96 -1.19 8.47
N GLN A 507 -16.22 -1.90 7.37
CA GLN A 507 -16.96 -3.15 7.37
C GLN A 507 -16.23 -4.22 8.19
N ALA A 508 -14.91 -4.36 7.97
CA ALA A 508 -14.09 -5.32 8.72
C ALA A 508 -14.09 -5.04 10.24
N ILE A 509 -14.11 -3.76 10.64
CA ILE A 509 -14.22 -3.36 12.04
C ILE A 509 -15.61 -3.74 12.60
N SER A 510 -16.67 -3.48 11.84
CA SER A 510 -18.03 -3.84 12.24
C SER A 510 -18.19 -5.36 12.39
N ASP A 511 -17.63 -6.13 11.47
CA ASP A 511 -17.64 -7.60 11.51
C ASP A 511 -16.85 -8.15 12.70
N ALA A 512 -15.71 -7.51 13.02
CA ALA A 512 -14.93 -7.88 14.20
C ALA A 512 -15.69 -7.60 15.50
N ALA A 513 -16.44 -6.49 15.56
CA ALA A 513 -17.31 -6.17 16.69
C ALA A 513 -18.47 -7.18 16.82
N GLU A 514 -19.12 -7.52 15.71
CA GLU A 514 -20.18 -8.53 15.65
C GLU A 514 -19.70 -9.90 16.15
N LEU A 515 -18.58 -10.39 15.62
CA LEU A 515 -17.99 -11.67 16.02
C LEU A 515 -17.58 -11.70 17.49
N ALA A 516 -17.17 -10.57 18.04
CA ALA A 516 -16.82 -10.41 19.46
C ALA A 516 -18.03 -10.04 20.34
N GLN A 517 -19.24 -9.89 19.78
CA GLN A 517 -20.48 -9.53 20.46
C GLN A 517 -20.38 -8.19 21.23
N LEU A 518 -19.80 -7.17 20.56
CA LEU A 518 -19.56 -5.84 21.13
C LEU A 518 -20.54 -4.81 20.57
N ASP A 519 -21.44 -4.29 21.42
CA ASP A 519 -22.33 -3.18 21.07
C ASP A 519 -21.59 -1.82 21.11
N HIS A 520 -20.58 -1.73 21.99
CA HIS A 520 -19.73 -0.55 22.15
C HIS A 520 -18.26 -0.97 22.24
N TYR A 521 -17.40 -0.28 21.55
CA TYR A 521 -15.96 -0.57 21.52
C TYR A 521 -15.13 0.67 21.22
N GLN A 522 -13.84 0.56 21.52
CA GLN A 522 -12.81 1.50 21.09
C GLN A 522 -11.88 0.83 20.08
N ILE A 523 -11.38 1.58 19.13
CA ILE A 523 -10.32 1.11 18.23
C ILE A 523 -8.99 1.48 18.86
N LYS A 524 -8.15 0.47 19.11
CA LYS A 524 -6.76 0.62 19.53
C LYS A 524 -5.88 0.33 18.32
N GLU A 525 -5.37 1.37 17.69
CA GLU A 525 -4.37 1.20 16.64
C GLU A 525 -3.05 0.72 17.23
N ILE A 526 -2.48 -0.28 16.60
CA ILE A 526 -1.18 -0.86 16.98
C ILE A 526 -0.16 -0.33 15.98
N THR A 527 0.57 0.68 16.39
CA THR A 527 1.69 1.22 15.60
C THR A 527 2.94 0.39 15.86
N THR A 528 3.75 0.20 14.85
CA THR A 528 5.13 -0.26 15.03
C THR A 528 5.90 0.88 15.70
N ASN A 529 5.90 0.92 17.05
CA ASN A 529 6.70 1.89 17.80
C ASN A 529 8.18 1.66 17.48
N LYS A 530 8.70 2.44 16.56
CA LYS A 530 10.14 2.72 16.52
C LYS A 530 10.39 3.70 17.64
N SER A 531 11.35 3.40 18.54
CA SER A 531 11.82 4.45 19.44
C SER A 531 12.45 5.54 18.55
N LEU A 532 12.23 6.83 18.89
CA LEU A 532 12.92 7.97 18.25
C LEU A 532 14.45 7.71 18.10
N PHE A 533 15.02 6.92 18.99
CA PHE A 533 16.42 6.50 18.95
C PHE A 533 16.72 5.48 17.84
N GLU A 534 15.86 4.47 17.63
CA GLU A 534 16.01 3.50 16.54
C GLU A 534 15.84 4.18 15.17
N GLU A 535 14.98 5.16 15.08
CA GLU A 535 14.73 5.94 13.87
C GLU A 535 15.90 6.87 13.54
N LEU A 536 16.45 7.58 14.52
CA LEU A 536 17.63 8.44 14.36
C LEU A 536 18.90 7.68 13.91
N PHE A 537 19.08 6.45 14.40
CA PHE A 537 20.25 5.64 14.05
C PHE A 537 20.05 4.76 12.80
N ALA A 538 18.82 4.39 12.46
CA ALA A 538 18.51 3.62 11.26
C ALA A 538 18.51 4.47 9.97
N THR A 539 18.09 5.73 10.04
CA THR A 539 17.85 6.60 8.87
C THR A 539 19.08 7.31 8.34
N THR A 540 20.11 7.57 9.15
CA THR A 540 21.23 8.44 8.75
C THR A 540 22.22 7.84 7.74
N GLY A 541 22.32 6.53 7.64
CA GLY A 541 23.26 5.87 6.71
C GLY A 541 22.64 5.46 5.36
N PRO A 542 21.55 4.70 5.35
CA PRO A 542 20.94 4.18 4.13
C PRO A 542 20.27 5.26 3.27
N THR A 543 19.60 6.23 3.89
CA THR A 543 18.85 7.28 3.21
C THR A 543 19.78 8.26 2.48
N ILE A 544 20.91 8.63 3.09
CA ILE A 544 21.94 9.46 2.43
C ILE A 544 22.48 8.74 1.19
N LYS A 545 22.72 7.43 1.27
CA LYS A 545 23.22 6.62 0.15
C LYS A 545 22.17 6.47 -0.96
N ALA A 546 20.90 6.27 -0.60
CA ALA A 546 19.80 6.18 -1.56
C ALA A 546 19.55 7.51 -2.27
N ASN A 547 19.54 8.62 -1.54
CA ASN A 547 19.36 9.97 -2.10
C ASN A 547 20.54 10.40 -2.98
N LEU A 548 21.78 10.07 -2.59
CA LEU A 548 22.95 10.27 -3.44
C LEU A 548 22.85 9.45 -4.74
N LEU A 549 22.45 8.20 -4.67
CA LEU A 549 22.25 7.33 -5.84
C LEU A 549 21.09 7.82 -6.72
N ARG A 550 19.97 8.25 -6.11
CA ARG A 550 18.81 8.84 -6.84
C ARG A 550 19.22 10.14 -7.56
N SER A 551 19.99 10.98 -6.89
CA SER A 551 20.54 12.22 -7.48
C SER A 551 21.51 11.96 -8.64
N PHE A 552 22.26 10.85 -8.62
CA PHE A 552 23.20 10.45 -9.67
C PHE A 552 22.54 9.73 -10.84
N LEU A 553 21.54 8.89 -10.57
CA LEU A 553 20.90 8.02 -11.56
C LEU A 553 19.61 8.62 -12.14
N GLY A 554 19.04 9.66 -11.50
CA GLY A 554 17.79 10.26 -11.94
C GLY A 554 16.69 9.21 -12.13
N ASP A 555 16.01 9.24 -13.28
CA ASP A 555 14.95 8.28 -13.63
C ASP A 555 15.45 6.82 -13.75
N ASP A 556 16.75 6.62 -13.95
CA ASP A 556 17.36 5.29 -13.99
C ASP A 556 17.48 4.63 -12.60
N PHE A 557 17.21 5.35 -11.52
CA PHE A 557 17.21 4.82 -10.15
C PHE A 557 16.23 3.66 -9.98
N ILE A 558 15.12 3.66 -10.71
CA ILE A 558 14.14 2.56 -10.70
C ILE A 558 14.75 1.22 -11.15
N TYR A 559 15.66 1.25 -12.13
CA TYR A 559 16.36 0.04 -12.59
C TYR A 559 17.34 -0.47 -11.54
N TYR A 560 18.00 0.44 -10.82
CA TYR A 560 18.88 0.09 -9.71
C TYR A 560 18.08 -0.54 -8.55
N GLN A 561 16.92 0.00 -8.19
CA GLN A 561 16.02 -0.58 -7.19
C GLN A 561 15.57 -1.99 -7.60
N THR A 562 15.18 -2.18 -8.86
CA THR A 562 14.78 -3.49 -9.38
C THR A 562 15.91 -4.52 -9.26
N LEU A 563 17.16 -4.14 -9.58
CA LEU A 563 18.32 -5.00 -9.43
C LEU A 563 18.64 -5.34 -7.96
N GLN A 564 18.46 -4.38 -7.06
CA GLN A 564 18.62 -4.62 -5.61
C GLN A 564 17.53 -5.55 -5.06
N GLN A 565 16.28 -5.39 -5.47
CA GLN A 565 15.17 -6.28 -5.12
C GLN A 565 15.44 -7.74 -5.57
N MET A 566 16.01 -7.94 -6.75
CA MET A 566 16.44 -9.26 -7.22
C MET A 566 17.46 -9.91 -6.28
N ARG A 567 18.34 -9.12 -5.68
CA ARG A 567 19.41 -9.61 -4.80
C ARG A 567 18.92 -10.01 -3.42
N VAL A 568 17.88 -9.34 -2.93
CA VAL A 568 17.28 -9.58 -1.60
C VAL A 568 16.30 -10.76 -1.63
N ASN A 569 15.70 -11.03 -2.78
CA ASN A 569 14.64 -12.04 -2.96
C ASN A 569 15.18 -13.44 -3.26
N SER A 570 16.34 -13.80 -2.71
CA SER A 570 16.83 -15.18 -2.76
C SER A 570 16.01 -16.06 -1.81
N GLY A 571 15.42 -17.14 -2.35
CA GLY A 571 14.60 -18.09 -1.58
C GLY A 571 13.24 -18.33 -2.25
N ILE A 572 12.38 -19.11 -1.58
CA ILE A 572 11.02 -19.38 -2.06
C ILE A 572 10.15 -18.15 -1.80
N GLN A 573 9.56 -17.62 -2.88
CA GLN A 573 8.75 -16.42 -2.88
C GLN A 573 7.28 -16.74 -3.19
N ALA A 574 6.41 -16.12 -2.43
CA ALA A 574 5.00 -16.01 -2.70
C ALA A 574 4.69 -14.51 -2.94
N ARG A 575 4.87 -14.04 -4.19
CA ARG A 575 4.76 -12.63 -4.59
C ARG A 575 3.93 -12.46 -5.85
N LEU A 576 3.24 -11.31 -5.96
CA LEU A 576 2.58 -10.87 -7.19
C LEU A 576 3.58 -10.62 -8.33
N PRO A 577 3.16 -10.81 -9.58
CA PRO A 577 4.04 -10.63 -10.75
C PRO A 577 4.50 -9.19 -10.98
N TYR A 578 3.75 -8.18 -10.54
CA TYR A 578 3.96 -6.77 -10.91
C TYR A 578 3.64 -5.82 -9.77
N ASP A 579 4.29 -4.63 -9.79
CA ASP A 579 3.75 -3.43 -9.16
C ASP A 579 2.59 -2.97 -10.04
N ILE A 580 1.37 -3.12 -9.56
CA ILE A 580 0.18 -2.66 -10.25
C ILE A 580 -0.07 -1.25 -9.77
N ARG A 581 0.45 -0.29 -10.52
CA ARG A 581 0.09 1.11 -10.33
C ARG A 581 -1.03 1.44 -11.32
N PRO A 582 -2.19 1.88 -10.87
CA PRO A 582 -3.17 2.48 -11.77
C PRO A 582 -2.55 3.77 -12.33
N LEU A 583 -2.63 3.93 -13.61
CA LEU A 583 -2.22 5.15 -14.31
C LEU A 583 -3.17 6.31 -13.99
#